data_6f4c2ddc5b3d8d4a68a79005f2e5d18a
#
_entry.id   6f4c2ddc5b3d8d4a68a79005f2e5d18a
#
_cell.length_a   1.000
_cell.length_b   1.000
_cell.length_c   1.000
_cell.angle_alpha   90.00
_cell.angle_beta   90.00
_cell.angle_gamma   90.00
#
_symmetry.space_group_name_H-M   'P 1'
#
loop_
_entity.id
_entity.type
_entity.pdbx_description
1 polymer ?
#
loop_
_entity_poly.entity_id
_entity_poly.type
_entity_poly.pdbx_seq_one_letter_code
_entity_poly.pdbx_strand_id
1 'polypeptide(L)'
;MVLRLDDTDVERNTEASVNSIFDGLRWLDLGWDEEYKQSQRLALHRQIADAIFQKGLAYRDFTPAHTGDGEKSGAGQTWLFNPGMRELSRAESDRRAGAGEPFALRFLVPRGLGEQVRFTDAVYGEQIKAADDIEDFALLRSDGMPTYHLASCADDIDIRISHIIRGQDHLSNTYKHVLIFKAAQGAGLALPQFAHLPLLVAPDGSKLSKRRHGPVVSVTTYRDAGFLSPAFINFLCLLGWSPKDDRTVMTRQELIDAFSLEGINRANAVVNFKEPATTPEETFDPKAVWLNAEHIRALPVADLSALLLPIVREAGFQVTAEKMNAISPLIRERIKFLRDVLTAADFFFVDQLPPYDPAELIPQKGDAAMALRVLTRAREVLGGAEFTHDGLDQALRAAAQELGLKAGQMFQPIRVAACGRKNAPPLFETLVVLGKETTLQRIEEAIRGMK
;
A
#
# COMPACT_ATOMS: atom_id res chain seq x y z
N MET A 1 -15.77 9.03 -11.23
CA MET A 1 -14.72 7.96 -11.34
C MET A 1 -15.40 6.61 -11.53
N VAL A 2 -14.84 5.71 -12.34
CA VAL A 2 -15.41 4.39 -12.64
C VAL A 2 -14.53 3.32 -11.99
N LEU A 3 -15.12 2.34 -11.31
CA LEU A 3 -14.47 1.13 -10.84
C LEU A 3 -14.90 -0.05 -11.71
N ARG A 4 -13.93 -0.76 -12.29
CA ARG A 4 -14.19 -2.01 -13.00
C ARG A 4 -13.47 -3.18 -12.32
N LEU A 5 -14.21 -4.21 -12.03
CA LEU A 5 -13.69 -5.49 -11.54
C LEU A 5 -13.49 -6.43 -12.73
N ASP A 6 -12.25 -6.81 -12.99
CA ASP A 6 -11.88 -7.72 -14.08
C ASP A 6 -12.00 -9.18 -13.57
N ASP A 7 -13.23 -9.65 -13.41
CA ASP A 7 -13.65 -10.89 -12.74
C ASP A 7 -14.01 -12.04 -13.69
N THR A 8 -13.49 -12.04 -14.91
CA THR A 8 -13.73 -13.11 -15.91
C THR A 8 -13.00 -14.42 -15.62
N ASP A 9 -12.01 -14.42 -14.70
CA ASP A 9 -11.32 -15.63 -14.21
C ASP A 9 -12.01 -16.14 -12.94
N VAL A 10 -13.00 -17.01 -13.12
CA VAL A 10 -13.85 -17.51 -12.04
C VAL A 10 -13.08 -18.29 -10.96
N GLU A 11 -11.98 -18.97 -11.32
CA GLU A 11 -11.18 -19.76 -10.37
C GLU A 11 -10.37 -18.87 -9.40
N ARG A 12 -10.00 -17.67 -9.83
CA ARG A 12 -9.21 -16.71 -9.05
C ARG A 12 -10.04 -15.66 -8.34
N ASN A 13 -11.30 -15.53 -8.72
CA ASN A 13 -12.19 -14.50 -8.19
C ASN A 13 -12.95 -15.03 -6.97
N THR A 14 -12.43 -14.77 -5.77
CA THR A 14 -13.11 -15.09 -4.51
C THR A 14 -13.75 -13.84 -3.91
N GLU A 15 -14.86 -14.00 -3.20
CA GLU A 15 -15.54 -12.90 -2.50
C GLU A 15 -14.60 -12.17 -1.53
N ALA A 16 -13.73 -12.90 -0.83
CA ALA A 16 -12.71 -12.33 0.05
C ALA A 16 -11.72 -11.44 -0.71
N SER A 17 -11.35 -11.82 -1.95
CA SER A 17 -10.45 -11.04 -2.81
C SER A 17 -11.10 -9.73 -3.24
N VAL A 18 -12.38 -9.78 -3.62
CA VAL A 18 -13.18 -8.60 -4.01
C VAL A 18 -13.37 -7.66 -2.82
N ASN A 19 -13.75 -8.18 -1.66
CA ASN A 19 -13.92 -7.39 -0.44
C ASN A 19 -12.63 -6.69 -0.03
N SER A 20 -11.47 -7.36 -0.17
CA SER A 20 -10.17 -6.75 0.11
C SER A 20 -9.85 -5.54 -0.81
N ILE A 21 -10.33 -5.56 -2.06
CA ILE A 21 -10.19 -4.42 -2.99
C ILE A 21 -11.03 -3.24 -2.48
N PHE A 22 -12.30 -3.48 -2.19
CA PHE A 22 -13.20 -2.43 -1.68
C PHE A 22 -12.71 -1.84 -0.36
N ASP A 23 -12.26 -2.68 0.57
CA ASP A 23 -11.72 -2.23 1.85
C ASP A 23 -10.48 -1.38 1.68
N GLY A 24 -9.59 -1.77 0.77
CA GLY A 24 -8.40 -0.99 0.43
C GLY A 24 -8.77 0.38 -0.16
N LEU A 25 -9.68 0.42 -1.13
CA LEU A 25 -10.13 1.67 -1.76
C LEU A 25 -10.82 2.61 -0.77
N ARG A 26 -11.68 2.06 0.11
CA ARG A 26 -12.35 2.85 1.17
C ARG A 26 -11.34 3.43 2.16
N TRP A 27 -10.37 2.62 2.59
CA TRP A 27 -9.32 3.12 3.48
C TRP A 27 -8.48 4.21 2.84
N LEU A 28 -8.22 4.12 1.53
CA LEU A 28 -7.52 5.14 0.77
C LEU A 28 -8.39 6.36 0.45
N ASP A 29 -9.67 6.35 0.85
CA ASP A 29 -10.65 7.38 0.50
C ASP A 29 -10.68 7.62 -1.03
N LEU A 30 -10.68 6.52 -1.79
CA LEU A 30 -10.82 6.50 -3.25
C LEU A 30 -12.24 6.05 -3.59
N GLY A 31 -13.14 7.02 -3.74
CA GLY A 31 -14.53 6.79 -4.11
C GLY A 31 -14.70 6.58 -5.63
N TRP A 32 -15.84 6.03 -6.02
CA TRP A 32 -16.25 5.88 -7.43
C TRP A 32 -17.74 6.18 -7.59
N ASP A 33 -18.11 6.65 -8.80
CA ASP A 33 -19.49 7.01 -9.14
C ASP A 33 -20.21 5.85 -9.83
N GLU A 34 -19.47 5.01 -10.57
CA GLU A 34 -19.99 3.87 -11.32
C GLU A 34 -19.16 2.62 -11.06
N GLU A 35 -19.82 1.47 -11.00
CA GLU A 35 -19.19 0.16 -10.80
C GLU A 35 -19.58 -0.80 -11.91
N TYR A 36 -18.59 -1.47 -12.50
CA TYR A 36 -18.74 -2.48 -13.52
C TYR A 36 -18.06 -3.79 -13.13
N LYS A 37 -18.70 -4.92 -13.45
CA LYS A 37 -18.12 -6.27 -13.36
C LYS A 37 -18.04 -6.86 -14.77
N GLN A 38 -16.88 -7.30 -15.20
CA GLN A 38 -16.71 -7.88 -16.54
C GLN A 38 -17.57 -9.11 -16.75
N SER A 39 -17.76 -9.93 -15.71
CA SER A 39 -18.63 -11.10 -15.75
C SER A 39 -20.09 -10.77 -16.11
N GLN A 40 -20.56 -9.55 -15.85
CA GLN A 40 -21.90 -9.09 -16.16
C GLN A 40 -22.02 -8.48 -17.57
N ARG A 41 -20.90 -8.34 -18.28
CA ARG A 41 -20.81 -7.66 -19.58
C ARG A 41 -20.51 -8.60 -20.77
N LEU A 42 -20.65 -9.91 -20.55
CA LEU A 42 -20.35 -10.94 -21.56
C LEU A 42 -21.10 -10.75 -22.87
N ALA A 43 -22.33 -10.23 -22.84
CA ALA A 43 -23.12 -9.95 -24.03
C ALA A 43 -22.44 -8.87 -24.91
N LEU A 44 -21.95 -7.78 -24.31
CA LEU A 44 -21.20 -6.74 -24.98
C LEU A 44 -19.91 -7.27 -25.59
N HIS A 45 -19.16 -8.07 -24.82
CA HIS A 45 -17.90 -8.65 -25.28
C HIS A 45 -18.12 -9.55 -26.52
N ARG A 46 -19.16 -10.40 -26.49
CA ARG A 46 -19.54 -11.25 -27.64
C ARG A 46 -19.99 -10.42 -28.81
N GLN A 47 -20.80 -9.38 -28.62
CA GLN A 47 -21.24 -8.49 -29.69
C GLN A 47 -20.05 -7.84 -30.41
N ILE A 48 -19.04 -7.37 -29.69
CA ILE A 48 -17.84 -6.77 -30.30
C ILE A 48 -17.01 -7.84 -31.02
N ALA A 49 -16.84 -9.04 -30.43
CA ALA A 49 -16.17 -10.15 -31.10
C ALA A 49 -16.85 -10.53 -32.40
N ASP A 50 -18.19 -10.63 -32.40
CA ASP A 50 -18.98 -10.93 -33.59
C ASP A 50 -18.84 -9.82 -34.67
N ALA A 51 -18.86 -8.56 -34.26
CA ALA A 51 -18.63 -7.44 -35.17
C ALA A 51 -17.27 -7.50 -35.87
N ILE A 52 -16.21 -7.86 -35.10
CA ILE A 52 -14.85 -8.07 -35.65
C ILE A 52 -14.86 -9.26 -36.64
N PHE A 53 -15.53 -10.35 -36.29
CA PHE A 53 -15.66 -11.53 -37.13
C PHE A 53 -16.42 -11.25 -38.42
N GLN A 54 -17.51 -10.49 -38.37
CA GLN A 54 -18.28 -10.13 -39.57
C GLN A 54 -17.51 -9.20 -40.53
N LYS A 55 -16.57 -8.41 -40.03
CA LYS A 55 -15.64 -7.62 -40.83
C LYS A 55 -14.53 -8.47 -41.49
N GLY A 56 -14.47 -9.79 -41.23
CA GLY A 56 -13.42 -10.67 -41.71
C GLY A 56 -12.06 -10.48 -41.00
N LEU A 57 -12.06 -9.87 -39.86
CA LEU A 57 -10.86 -9.60 -39.05
C LEU A 57 -10.65 -10.62 -37.92
N ALA A 58 -11.42 -11.70 -37.91
CA ALA A 58 -11.26 -12.84 -37.01
C ALA A 58 -11.68 -14.13 -37.72
N TYR A 59 -11.23 -15.27 -37.23
CA TYR A 59 -11.57 -16.60 -37.72
C TYR A 59 -11.82 -17.58 -36.57
N ARG A 60 -12.55 -18.66 -36.85
CA ARG A 60 -12.79 -19.75 -35.92
C ARG A 60 -11.66 -20.77 -35.99
N ASP A 61 -11.05 -21.00 -34.83
CA ASP A 61 -10.02 -22.03 -34.68
C ASP A 61 -10.63 -23.23 -33.92
N PHE A 62 -10.84 -24.32 -34.66
CA PHE A 62 -11.41 -25.56 -34.16
C PHE A 62 -10.36 -26.52 -33.54
N THR A 63 -9.12 -26.08 -33.41
CA THR A 63 -8.09 -26.87 -32.75
C THR A 63 -8.48 -27.09 -31.27
N PRO A 64 -8.51 -28.38 -30.81
CA PRO A 64 -8.81 -28.65 -29.40
C PRO A 64 -7.86 -27.88 -28.46
N ALA A 65 -8.41 -27.35 -27.37
CA ALA A 65 -7.57 -26.80 -26.31
C ALA A 65 -6.68 -27.93 -25.76
N HIS A 66 -5.38 -27.71 -25.70
CA HIS A 66 -4.50 -28.65 -25.01
C HIS A 66 -4.89 -28.69 -23.52
N THR A 67 -5.56 -29.76 -23.14
CA THR A 67 -5.77 -30.10 -21.73
C THR A 67 -4.44 -30.58 -21.17
N GLY A 68 -3.87 -29.77 -20.30
CA GLY A 68 -2.70 -29.93 -19.43
C GLY A 68 -1.83 -31.17 -19.48
N ASP A 69 -0.58 -31.02 -19.11
CA ASP A 69 0.40 -32.07 -18.78
C ASP A 69 0.72 -33.12 -19.88
N GLY A 70 1.24 -32.68 -20.98
CA GLY A 70 1.75 -33.62 -21.99
C GLY A 70 2.67 -32.96 -22.98
N GLU A 71 3.96 -33.21 -22.80
CA GLU A 71 5.03 -33.00 -23.76
C GLU A 71 5.17 -31.58 -24.34
N LYS A 72 6.12 -30.83 -23.79
CA LYS A 72 6.84 -29.79 -24.51
C LYS A 72 7.31 -30.42 -25.82
N SER A 73 6.48 -30.33 -26.86
CA SER A 73 6.89 -30.65 -28.22
C SER A 73 8.13 -29.81 -28.53
N GLY A 74 9.18 -30.49 -28.98
CA GLY A 74 10.54 -29.99 -29.00
C GLY A 74 10.71 -28.60 -29.54
N ALA A 75 11.64 -27.91 -28.91
CA ALA A 75 12.37 -26.75 -29.37
C ALA A 75 11.59 -25.69 -30.16
N GLY A 76 11.03 -24.70 -29.46
CA GLY A 76 11.28 -23.32 -29.86
C GLY A 76 10.41 -22.68 -30.93
N GLN A 77 9.40 -23.30 -31.51
CA GLN A 77 8.45 -22.60 -32.39
C GLN A 77 7.10 -22.39 -31.71
N THR A 78 6.95 -21.23 -31.10
CA THR A 78 5.62 -20.68 -30.79
C THR A 78 4.90 -20.45 -32.11
N TRP A 79 3.84 -21.23 -32.38
CA TRP A 79 3.02 -21.06 -33.55
C TRP A 79 2.36 -19.67 -33.51
N LEU A 80 2.70 -18.80 -34.44
CA LEU A 80 2.06 -17.50 -34.57
C LEU A 80 0.58 -17.60 -34.94
N PHE A 81 0.23 -18.67 -35.69
CA PHE A 81 -1.14 -19.04 -36.06
C PHE A 81 -1.19 -20.49 -36.56
N ASN A 82 -2.38 -21.08 -36.62
CA ASN A 82 -2.61 -22.37 -37.24
C ASN A 82 -3.00 -22.14 -38.72
N PRO A 83 -2.13 -22.46 -39.71
CA PRO A 83 -2.45 -22.21 -41.12
C PRO A 83 -3.73 -22.89 -41.57
N GLY A 84 -3.96 -24.16 -41.19
CA GLY A 84 -5.15 -24.92 -41.59
C GLY A 84 -6.46 -24.33 -41.05
N MET A 85 -6.43 -23.59 -39.96
CA MET A 85 -7.60 -22.90 -39.43
C MET A 85 -7.73 -21.47 -39.95
N ARG A 86 -6.60 -20.77 -40.08
CA ARG A 86 -6.56 -19.39 -40.59
C ARG A 86 -7.02 -19.29 -42.02
N GLU A 87 -6.70 -20.27 -42.84
CA GLU A 87 -7.01 -20.34 -44.28
C GLU A 87 -8.32 -21.09 -44.58
N LEU A 88 -9.03 -21.55 -43.53
CA LEU A 88 -10.29 -22.26 -43.70
C LEU A 88 -11.34 -21.36 -44.37
N SER A 89 -12.00 -21.86 -45.40
CA SER A 89 -13.04 -21.09 -46.09
C SER A 89 -14.21 -20.75 -45.13
N ARG A 90 -14.84 -19.62 -45.33
CA ARG A 90 -15.99 -19.18 -44.53
C ARG A 90 -17.10 -20.24 -44.55
N ALA A 91 -17.40 -20.82 -45.68
CA ALA A 91 -18.44 -21.85 -45.85
C ALA A 91 -18.13 -23.10 -45.00
N GLU A 92 -16.89 -23.59 -45.01
CA GLU A 92 -16.47 -24.73 -44.20
C GLU A 92 -16.46 -24.40 -42.70
N SER A 93 -16.00 -23.21 -42.35
CA SER A 93 -16.04 -22.69 -40.95
C SER A 93 -17.48 -22.63 -40.43
N ASP A 94 -18.43 -22.14 -41.24
CA ASP A 94 -19.83 -22.05 -40.85
C ASP A 94 -20.47 -23.44 -40.77
N ARG A 95 -20.13 -24.37 -41.66
CA ARG A 95 -20.59 -25.77 -41.64
C ARG A 95 -20.16 -26.46 -40.34
N ARG A 96 -18.88 -26.34 -39.95
CA ARG A 96 -18.33 -26.94 -38.70
C ARG A 96 -18.97 -26.34 -37.46
N ALA A 97 -19.08 -25.01 -37.41
CA ALA A 97 -19.74 -24.32 -36.30
C ALA A 97 -21.23 -24.71 -36.19
N GLY A 98 -21.95 -24.82 -37.37
CA GLY A 98 -23.33 -25.30 -37.40
C GLY A 98 -23.51 -26.75 -37.01
N ALA A 99 -22.48 -27.59 -37.11
CA ALA A 99 -22.44 -28.95 -36.62
C ALA A 99 -22.16 -29.01 -35.09
N GLY A 100 -21.98 -27.87 -34.43
CA GLY A 100 -21.73 -27.80 -32.98
C GLY A 100 -20.28 -28.08 -32.58
N GLU A 101 -19.33 -28.05 -33.53
CA GLU A 101 -17.93 -28.23 -33.20
C GLU A 101 -17.40 -27.04 -32.41
N PRO A 102 -16.79 -27.26 -31.22
CA PRO A 102 -16.29 -26.17 -30.38
C PRO A 102 -15.11 -25.47 -31.06
N PHE A 103 -15.04 -24.14 -30.94
CA PHE A 103 -13.99 -23.33 -31.51
C PHE A 103 -13.63 -22.14 -30.63
N ALA A 104 -12.38 -21.70 -30.69
CA ALA A 104 -11.98 -20.40 -30.21
C ALA A 104 -12.10 -19.37 -31.35
N LEU A 105 -12.54 -18.15 -31.06
CA LEU A 105 -12.51 -17.06 -32.01
C LEU A 105 -11.18 -16.32 -31.91
N ARG A 106 -10.37 -16.34 -32.98
CA ARG A 106 -9.06 -15.68 -32.98
C ARG A 106 -9.07 -14.44 -33.86
N PHE A 107 -8.35 -13.42 -33.40
CA PHE A 107 -8.09 -12.22 -34.20
C PHE A 107 -7.16 -12.57 -35.36
N LEU A 108 -7.52 -12.13 -36.55
CA LEU A 108 -6.74 -12.33 -37.80
C LEU A 108 -5.72 -11.19 -37.90
N VAL A 109 -4.51 -11.38 -37.37
CA VAL A 109 -3.46 -10.36 -37.42
C VAL A 109 -3.04 -10.15 -38.90
N PRO A 110 -3.04 -8.91 -39.43
CA PRO A 110 -2.57 -8.65 -40.79
C PRO A 110 -1.14 -9.15 -40.98
N ARG A 111 -0.87 -9.81 -42.10
CA ARG A 111 0.45 -10.33 -42.49
C ARG A 111 0.93 -9.68 -43.77
N GLY A 112 2.23 -9.50 -43.91
CA GLY A 112 2.82 -9.00 -45.13
C GLY A 112 4.03 -8.09 -44.92
N LEU A 113 4.81 -7.90 -45.98
CA LEU A 113 5.99 -7.05 -45.92
C LEU A 113 5.63 -5.60 -45.57
N GLY A 114 6.16 -5.15 -44.44
CA GLY A 114 6.01 -3.76 -43.96
C GLY A 114 4.81 -3.50 -43.08
N GLU A 115 3.94 -4.48 -42.84
CA GLU A 115 2.83 -4.34 -41.88
C GLU A 115 3.34 -4.19 -40.46
N GLN A 116 2.96 -3.11 -39.80
CA GLN A 116 3.41 -2.77 -38.46
C GLN A 116 2.26 -2.30 -37.59
N VAL A 117 2.30 -2.69 -36.33
CA VAL A 117 1.44 -2.15 -35.27
C VAL A 117 2.22 -1.10 -34.51
N ARG A 118 1.67 0.12 -34.45
CA ARG A 118 2.30 1.28 -33.80
C ARG A 118 1.35 1.93 -32.83
N PHE A 119 1.92 2.43 -31.73
CA PHE A 119 1.26 3.32 -30.79
C PHE A 119 2.32 4.18 -30.08
N THR A 120 1.89 5.29 -29.50
CA THR A 120 2.75 6.12 -28.65
C THR A 120 2.40 5.85 -27.19
N ASP A 121 3.42 5.51 -26.39
CA ASP A 121 3.33 5.43 -24.94
C ASP A 121 3.88 6.69 -24.31
N ALA A 122 3.15 7.28 -23.36
CA ALA A 122 3.55 8.55 -22.74
C ALA A 122 4.88 8.45 -21.97
N VAL A 123 5.24 7.23 -21.50
CA VAL A 123 6.46 6.97 -20.74
C VAL A 123 7.58 6.43 -21.63
N TYR A 124 7.28 5.43 -22.46
CA TYR A 124 8.26 4.70 -23.27
C TYR A 124 8.42 5.22 -24.70
N GLY A 125 7.59 6.20 -25.10
CA GLY A 125 7.67 6.81 -26.43
C GLY A 125 7.05 5.93 -27.53
N GLU A 126 7.47 6.12 -28.76
CA GLU A 126 6.94 5.37 -29.90
C GLU A 126 7.28 3.88 -29.79
N GLN A 127 6.26 3.05 -29.90
CA GLN A 127 6.32 1.61 -29.86
C GLN A 127 5.93 1.03 -31.21
N ILE A 128 6.81 0.21 -31.80
CA ILE A 128 6.64 -0.37 -33.12
C ILE A 128 6.92 -1.86 -33.04
N LYS A 129 6.05 -2.69 -33.62
CA LYS A 129 6.26 -4.12 -33.76
C LYS A 129 5.80 -4.57 -35.13
N ALA A 130 6.58 -5.41 -35.78
CA ALA A 130 6.15 -6.04 -37.03
C ALA A 130 4.89 -6.92 -36.77
N ALA A 131 3.90 -6.84 -37.62
CA ALA A 131 2.71 -7.65 -37.45
C ALA A 131 3.01 -9.15 -37.54
N ASP A 132 4.06 -9.53 -38.26
CA ASP A 132 4.55 -10.90 -38.37
C ASP A 132 5.13 -11.46 -37.03
N ASP A 133 5.42 -10.58 -36.07
CA ASP A 133 5.88 -10.96 -34.74
C ASP A 133 4.75 -11.02 -33.69
N ILE A 134 3.50 -10.86 -34.11
CA ILE A 134 2.32 -10.90 -33.25
C ILE A 134 1.52 -12.16 -33.59
N GLU A 135 1.28 -13.03 -32.62
CA GLU A 135 0.43 -14.21 -32.84
C GLU A 135 -1.03 -13.85 -33.08
N ASP A 136 -1.76 -14.69 -33.83
CA ASP A 136 -3.21 -14.62 -33.89
C ASP A 136 -3.80 -15.03 -32.55
N PHE A 137 -4.19 -14.07 -31.75
CA PHE A 137 -4.61 -14.25 -30.37
C PHE A 137 -6.11 -14.50 -30.25
N ALA A 138 -6.51 -15.27 -29.24
CA ALA A 138 -7.93 -15.53 -28.99
C ALA A 138 -8.65 -14.28 -28.50
N LEU A 139 -9.82 -14.01 -29.06
CA LEU A 139 -10.82 -13.06 -28.59
C LEU A 139 -11.80 -13.75 -27.64
N LEU A 140 -12.38 -14.87 -28.12
CA LEU A 140 -13.22 -15.75 -27.29
C LEU A 140 -12.57 -17.14 -27.20
N ARG A 141 -12.66 -17.73 -26.01
CA ARG A 141 -12.29 -19.13 -25.78
C ARG A 141 -13.34 -20.07 -26.36
N SER A 142 -13.05 -21.36 -26.42
CA SER A 142 -13.97 -22.38 -26.95
C SER A 142 -15.25 -22.56 -26.12
N ASP A 143 -15.24 -22.12 -24.86
CA ASP A 143 -16.41 -22.04 -23.99
C ASP A 143 -17.24 -20.76 -24.21
N GLY A 144 -16.83 -19.89 -25.13
CA GLY A 144 -17.48 -18.62 -25.43
C GLY A 144 -17.18 -17.50 -24.43
N MET A 145 -16.25 -17.73 -23.49
CA MET A 145 -15.81 -16.69 -22.55
C MET A 145 -14.77 -15.76 -23.22
N PRO A 146 -14.85 -14.45 -22.99
CA PRO A 146 -13.88 -13.51 -23.53
C PRO A 146 -12.51 -13.71 -22.89
N THR A 147 -11.47 -13.44 -23.66
CA THR A 147 -10.12 -13.31 -23.12
C THR A 147 -9.94 -11.92 -22.51
N TYR A 148 -8.93 -11.76 -21.65
CA TYR A 148 -8.52 -10.46 -21.11
C TYR A 148 -8.39 -9.39 -22.18
N HIS A 149 -7.79 -9.72 -23.33
CA HIS A 149 -7.58 -8.75 -24.43
C HIS A 149 -8.88 -8.19 -24.96
N LEU A 150 -9.86 -9.05 -25.22
CA LEU A 150 -11.16 -8.60 -25.73
C LEU A 150 -11.97 -7.87 -24.66
N ALA A 151 -12.11 -8.47 -23.46
CA ALA A 151 -12.94 -7.92 -22.40
C ALA A 151 -12.51 -6.51 -22.00
N SER A 152 -11.18 -6.32 -21.77
CA SER A 152 -10.64 -4.99 -21.45
C SER A 152 -10.91 -3.96 -22.54
N CYS A 153 -10.61 -4.29 -23.82
CA CYS A 153 -10.82 -3.35 -24.91
C CYS A 153 -12.30 -3.04 -25.16
N ALA A 154 -13.17 -4.04 -25.04
CA ALA A 154 -14.60 -3.86 -25.26
C ALA A 154 -15.21 -2.93 -24.21
N ASP A 155 -14.83 -3.12 -22.95
CA ASP A 155 -15.26 -2.25 -21.86
C ASP A 155 -14.69 -0.83 -22.00
N ASP A 156 -13.39 -0.72 -22.30
CA ASP A 156 -12.73 0.57 -22.48
C ASP A 156 -13.36 1.40 -23.62
N ILE A 157 -13.82 0.73 -24.68
CA ILE A 157 -14.56 1.36 -25.80
C ILE A 157 -15.93 1.85 -25.32
N ASP A 158 -16.71 1.00 -24.68
CA ASP A 158 -18.08 1.29 -24.27
C ASP A 158 -18.12 2.39 -23.19
N ILE A 159 -17.22 2.32 -22.21
CA ILE A 159 -17.07 3.31 -21.11
C ILE A 159 -16.35 4.59 -21.61
N ARG A 160 -15.77 4.56 -22.81
CA ARG A 160 -15.05 5.70 -23.43
C ARG A 160 -13.81 6.11 -22.64
N ILE A 161 -12.99 5.13 -22.25
CA ILE A 161 -11.73 5.38 -21.56
C ILE A 161 -10.77 6.17 -22.44
N SER A 162 -10.31 7.32 -21.96
CA SER A 162 -9.40 8.21 -22.68
C SER A 162 -7.92 7.91 -22.44
N HIS A 163 -7.59 7.36 -21.25
CA HIS A 163 -6.22 7.04 -20.84
C HIS A 163 -6.15 5.64 -20.22
N ILE A 164 -5.18 4.85 -20.66
CA ILE A 164 -4.89 3.52 -20.10
C ILE A 164 -3.54 3.59 -19.43
N ILE A 165 -3.54 3.66 -18.08
CA ILE A 165 -2.34 3.71 -17.23
C ILE A 165 -2.26 2.39 -16.49
N ARG A 166 -1.16 1.62 -16.71
CA ARG A 166 -1.01 0.27 -16.10
C ARG A 166 0.46 -0.16 -16.01
N GLY A 167 0.75 -1.31 -15.43
CA GLY A 167 2.11 -1.81 -15.30
C GLY A 167 2.76 -2.14 -16.66
N GLN A 168 4.06 -1.95 -16.76
CA GLN A 168 4.84 -2.18 -18.01
C GLN A 168 4.86 -3.64 -18.47
N ASP A 169 4.50 -4.59 -17.62
CA ASP A 169 4.31 -6.00 -18.01
C ASP A 169 3.19 -6.18 -19.04
N HIS A 170 2.29 -5.20 -19.18
CA HIS A 170 1.26 -5.14 -20.19
C HIS A 170 1.66 -4.36 -21.46
N LEU A 171 2.88 -3.84 -21.55
CA LEU A 171 3.33 -3.06 -22.71
C LEU A 171 3.24 -3.87 -24.01
N SER A 172 3.65 -5.14 -23.98
CA SER A 172 3.53 -6.06 -25.12
C SER A 172 2.07 -6.38 -25.49
N ASN A 173 1.16 -6.37 -24.53
CA ASN A 173 -0.27 -6.60 -24.78
C ASN A 173 -0.91 -5.44 -25.57
N THR A 174 -0.35 -4.25 -25.48
CA THR A 174 -0.88 -3.05 -26.11
C THR A 174 -0.93 -3.18 -27.64
N TYR A 175 0.00 -3.89 -28.26
CA TYR A 175 -0.07 -4.16 -29.70
C TYR A 175 -1.36 -4.90 -30.08
N LYS A 176 -1.78 -5.90 -29.29
CA LYS A 176 -3.05 -6.62 -29.50
C LYS A 176 -4.26 -5.73 -29.23
N HIS A 177 -4.19 -4.90 -28.20
CA HIS A 177 -5.26 -3.95 -27.87
C HIS A 177 -5.46 -2.92 -28.98
N VAL A 178 -4.38 -2.38 -29.55
CA VAL A 178 -4.44 -1.45 -30.70
C VAL A 178 -5.15 -2.10 -31.89
N LEU A 179 -4.88 -3.38 -32.17
CA LEU A 179 -5.57 -4.13 -33.21
C LEU A 179 -7.06 -4.27 -32.94
N ILE A 180 -7.44 -4.61 -31.68
CA ILE A 180 -8.87 -4.73 -31.31
C ILE A 180 -9.56 -3.37 -31.39
N PHE A 181 -8.97 -2.29 -30.85
CA PHE A 181 -9.54 -0.94 -30.93
C PHE A 181 -9.83 -0.53 -32.39
N LYS A 182 -8.84 -0.71 -33.30
CA LYS A 182 -8.99 -0.38 -34.71
C LYS A 182 -10.07 -1.22 -35.37
N ALA A 183 -10.14 -2.52 -35.08
CA ALA A 183 -11.13 -3.42 -35.66
C ALA A 183 -12.55 -3.14 -35.13
N ALA A 184 -12.71 -2.85 -33.86
CA ALA A 184 -14.02 -2.61 -33.22
C ALA A 184 -14.60 -1.25 -33.64
N GLN A 185 -13.82 -0.20 -33.53
CA GLN A 185 -14.27 1.19 -33.75
C GLN A 185 -14.24 1.63 -35.22
N GLY A 186 -13.41 0.99 -36.07
CA GLY A 186 -13.16 1.42 -37.45
C GLY A 186 -12.00 2.43 -37.56
N ALA A 187 -11.54 2.63 -38.79
CA ALA A 187 -10.49 3.58 -39.10
C ALA A 187 -10.98 5.02 -38.84
N GLY A 188 -10.32 5.76 -37.96
CA GLY A 188 -10.58 7.18 -37.72
C GLY A 188 -10.99 7.57 -36.31
N LEU A 189 -11.28 6.62 -35.41
CA LEU A 189 -11.45 6.93 -33.98
C LEU A 189 -10.10 6.99 -33.28
N ALA A 190 -9.95 7.96 -32.39
CA ALA A 190 -8.72 8.14 -31.62
C ALA A 190 -8.53 6.96 -30.64
N LEU A 191 -7.31 6.39 -30.61
CA LEU A 191 -6.92 5.44 -29.59
C LEU A 191 -6.83 6.13 -28.23
N PRO A 192 -7.05 5.41 -27.11
CA PRO A 192 -6.73 5.94 -25.81
C PRO A 192 -5.23 6.28 -25.73
N GLN A 193 -4.88 7.24 -24.88
CA GLN A 193 -3.49 7.50 -24.55
C GLN A 193 -2.98 6.37 -23.64
N PHE A 194 -1.84 5.78 -24.01
CA PHE A 194 -1.21 4.74 -23.21
C PHE A 194 -0.09 5.28 -22.36
N ALA A 195 0.02 4.82 -21.11
CA ALA A 195 1.14 5.09 -20.21
C ALA A 195 1.43 3.83 -19.40
N HIS A 196 2.66 3.33 -19.47
CA HIS A 196 3.04 2.14 -18.73
C HIS A 196 3.94 2.52 -17.57
N LEU A 197 3.52 2.12 -16.35
CA LEU A 197 4.25 2.35 -15.10
C LEU A 197 5.35 1.30 -14.92
N PRO A 198 6.47 1.64 -14.28
CA PRO A 198 7.51 0.67 -13.96
C PRO A 198 6.98 -0.43 -13.05
N LEU A 199 7.65 -1.59 -13.05
CA LEU A 199 7.31 -2.67 -12.12
C LEU A 199 7.73 -2.32 -10.71
N LEU A 200 6.92 -2.75 -9.75
CA LEU A 200 7.32 -2.84 -8.36
C LEU A 200 8.06 -4.17 -8.16
N VAL A 201 9.28 -4.09 -7.68
CA VAL A 201 10.16 -5.24 -7.47
C VAL A 201 10.61 -5.33 -6.02
N ALA A 202 10.89 -6.55 -5.57
CA ALA A 202 11.49 -6.82 -4.28
C ALA A 202 13.00 -6.49 -4.30
N PRO A 203 13.70 -6.50 -3.15
CA PRO A 203 15.13 -6.22 -3.09
C PRO A 203 16.01 -7.15 -3.95
N ASP A 204 15.52 -8.37 -4.23
CA ASP A 204 16.19 -9.34 -5.11
C ASP A 204 15.92 -9.09 -6.62
N GLY A 205 15.20 -8.02 -6.96
CA GLY A 205 14.81 -7.67 -8.33
C GLY A 205 13.61 -8.44 -8.88
N SER A 206 13.06 -9.40 -8.16
CA SER A 206 11.87 -10.14 -8.60
C SER A 206 10.60 -9.29 -8.52
N LYS A 207 9.66 -9.50 -9.44
CA LYS A 207 8.36 -8.80 -9.43
C LYS A 207 7.62 -9.07 -8.11
N LEU A 208 7.14 -8.01 -7.45
CA LEU A 208 6.31 -8.14 -6.26
C LEU A 208 5.03 -8.94 -6.55
N SER A 209 4.75 -9.92 -5.69
CA SER A 209 3.53 -10.72 -5.78
C SER A 209 3.08 -11.21 -4.40
N LYS A 210 1.76 -11.28 -4.17
CA LYS A 210 1.19 -11.78 -2.90
C LYS A 210 1.65 -13.21 -2.56
N ARG A 211 1.85 -14.06 -3.57
CA ARG A 211 2.26 -15.46 -3.37
C ARG A 211 3.69 -15.60 -2.84
N ARG A 212 4.60 -14.72 -3.26
CA ARG A 212 6.02 -14.81 -2.93
C ARG A 212 6.39 -13.93 -1.74
N HIS A 213 5.83 -12.72 -1.65
CA HIS A 213 6.25 -11.69 -0.71
C HIS A 213 5.18 -11.41 0.37
N GLY A 214 4.12 -12.23 0.40
CA GLY A 214 3.14 -12.22 1.48
C GLY A 214 2.43 -10.88 1.73
N PRO A 215 2.26 -10.53 3.01
CA PRO A 215 1.39 -9.42 3.43
C PRO A 215 1.86 -8.04 2.96
N VAL A 216 3.18 -7.81 2.78
CA VAL A 216 3.74 -6.51 2.39
C VAL A 216 3.19 -5.96 1.06
N VAL A 217 2.62 -6.83 0.24
CA VAL A 217 1.99 -6.45 -1.05
C VAL A 217 0.51 -6.09 -0.88
N SER A 218 -0.07 -6.23 0.31
CA SER A 218 -1.48 -5.94 0.56
C SER A 218 -1.66 -4.56 1.19
N VAL A 219 -2.54 -3.76 0.60
CA VAL A 219 -2.92 -2.42 1.12
C VAL A 219 -3.45 -2.51 2.56
N THR A 220 -4.25 -3.54 2.86
CA THR A 220 -4.82 -3.73 4.19
C THR A 220 -3.77 -4.01 5.26
N THR A 221 -2.63 -4.60 4.90
CA THR A 221 -1.52 -4.82 5.84
C THR A 221 -0.95 -3.49 6.36
N TYR A 222 -0.82 -2.48 5.51
CA TYR A 222 -0.38 -1.15 5.93
C TYR A 222 -1.41 -0.48 6.85
N ARG A 223 -2.70 -0.57 6.51
CA ARG A 223 -3.78 -0.08 7.38
C ARG A 223 -3.71 -0.71 8.77
N ASP A 224 -3.63 -2.03 8.82
CA ASP A 224 -3.67 -2.81 10.05
C ASP A 224 -2.41 -2.62 10.91
N ALA A 225 -1.29 -2.26 10.29
CA ALA A 225 -0.08 -1.82 11.00
C ALA A 225 -0.18 -0.41 11.57
N GLY A 226 -1.18 0.39 11.17
CA GLY A 226 -1.38 1.75 11.66
C GLY A 226 -0.73 2.84 10.81
N PHE A 227 -0.58 2.61 9.51
CA PHE A 227 -0.26 3.68 8.57
C PHE A 227 -1.45 4.63 8.40
N LEU A 228 -1.13 5.90 8.17
CA LEU A 228 -2.08 6.89 7.69
C LEU A 228 -2.32 6.70 6.19
N SER A 229 -3.58 6.72 5.77
CA SER A 229 -3.94 6.65 4.34
C SER A 229 -3.23 7.70 3.48
N PRO A 230 -3.14 8.99 3.87
CA PRO A 230 -2.40 9.98 3.09
C PRO A 230 -0.90 9.67 2.97
N ALA A 231 -0.28 9.12 4.01
CA ALA A 231 1.13 8.74 4.00
C ALA A 231 1.38 7.57 3.03
N PHE A 232 0.49 6.58 3.04
CA PHE A 232 0.59 5.43 2.14
C PHE A 232 0.36 5.82 0.68
N ILE A 233 -0.60 6.70 0.39
CA ILE A 233 -0.80 7.27 -0.96
C ILE A 233 0.46 8.01 -1.42
N ASN A 234 1.02 8.86 -0.56
CA ASN A 234 2.25 9.59 -0.86
C ASN A 234 3.40 8.62 -1.18
N PHE A 235 3.57 7.55 -0.40
CA PHE A 235 4.55 6.51 -0.66
C PHE A 235 4.32 5.82 -2.01
N LEU A 236 3.09 5.38 -2.31
CA LEU A 236 2.75 4.70 -3.56
C LEU A 236 3.03 5.58 -4.79
N CYS A 237 2.70 6.86 -4.73
CA CYS A 237 3.00 7.79 -5.82
C CYS A 237 4.50 7.85 -6.12
N LEU A 238 5.33 7.87 -5.08
CA LEU A 238 6.79 7.97 -5.22
C LEU A 238 7.48 6.65 -5.63
N LEU A 239 6.75 5.55 -5.75
CA LEU A 239 7.30 4.27 -6.24
C LEU A 239 7.47 4.21 -7.77
N GLY A 240 6.95 5.12 -8.51
CA GLY A 240 7.07 5.06 -9.97
C GLY A 240 6.98 6.43 -10.62
N TRP A 241 6.88 7.47 -9.82
CA TRP A 241 6.76 8.84 -10.26
C TRP A 241 7.58 9.75 -9.34
N SER A 242 8.04 10.87 -9.87
CA SER A 242 8.78 11.89 -9.12
C SER A 242 8.25 13.28 -9.47
N PRO A 243 8.01 14.16 -8.48
CA PRO A 243 7.74 15.56 -8.75
C PRO A 243 8.99 16.26 -9.30
N LYS A 244 8.82 17.34 -10.06
CA LYS A 244 9.94 18.09 -10.66
C LYS A 244 10.76 18.89 -9.64
N ASP A 245 10.22 19.08 -8.43
CA ASP A 245 10.78 19.90 -7.36
C ASP A 245 11.35 19.09 -6.18
N ASP A 246 11.53 17.79 -6.37
CA ASP A 246 12.11 16.86 -5.39
C ASP A 246 11.40 16.78 -4.03
N ARG A 247 10.18 17.33 -3.90
CA ARG A 247 9.38 17.17 -2.68
C ARG A 247 9.10 15.70 -2.41
N THR A 248 9.20 15.31 -1.15
CA THR A 248 8.98 13.92 -0.74
C THR A 248 7.71 13.79 0.11
N VAL A 249 7.51 14.69 1.08
CA VAL A 249 6.31 14.72 1.91
C VAL A 249 5.29 15.64 1.23
N MET A 250 4.18 15.05 0.80
CA MET A 250 3.13 15.77 0.07
C MET A 250 1.75 15.36 0.54
N THR A 251 0.88 16.34 0.69
CA THR A 251 -0.55 16.11 0.89
C THR A 251 -1.19 15.53 -0.38
N ARG A 252 -2.40 14.96 -0.26
CA ARG A 252 -3.16 14.47 -1.41
C ARG A 252 -3.34 15.56 -2.48
N GLN A 253 -3.66 16.79 -2.08
CA GLN A 253 -3.87 17.88 -3.03
C GLN A 253 -2.58 18.23 -3.77
N GLU A 254 -1.46 18.33 -3.05
CA GLU A 254 -0.15 18.58 -3.68
C GLU A 254 0.28 17.46 -4.63
N LEU A 255 -0.05 16.19 -4.33
CA LEU A 255 0.17 15.07 -5.25
C LEU A 255 -0.67 15.21 -6.52
N ILE A 256 -1.95 15.59 -6.40
CA ILE A 256 -2.84 15.82 -7.53
C ILE A 256 -2.33 16.97 -8.40
N ASP A 257 -1.97 18.09 -7.79
CA ASP A 257 -1.51 19.30 -8.49
C ASP A 257 -0.16 19.11 -9.20
N ALA A 258 0.72 18.26 -8.62
CA ALA A 258 2.05 18.00 -9.16
C ALA A 258 2.08 16.85 -10.19
N PHE A 259 1.07 15.96 -10.19
CA PHE A 259 1.09 14.78 -11.04
C PHE A 259 1.12 15.10 -12.52
N SER A 260 2.04 14.45 -13.23
CA SER A 260 2.07 14.45 -14.69
C SER A 260 2.62 13.12 -15.21
N LEU A 261 2.22 12.72 -16.42
CA LEU A 261 2.70 11.51 -17.06
C LEU A 261 4.20 11.57 -17.37
N GLU A 262 4.73 12.76 -17.62
CA GLU A 262 6.16 12.99 -17.88
C GLU A 262 7.04 12.79 -16.63
N GLY A 263 6.44 12.83 -15.44
CA GLY A 263 7.09 12.53 -14.16
C GLY A 263 7.23 11.04 -13.88
N ILE A 264 6.64 10.17 -14.70
CA ILE A 264 6.72 8.71 -14.52
C ILE A 264 8.12 8.21 -14.87
N ASN A 265 8.72 7.45 -13.96
CA ASN A 265 10.04 6.87 -14.13
C ASN A 265 9.98 5.62 -15.01
N ARG A 266 11.06 5.36 -15.78
CA ARG A 266 11.17 4.13 -16.60
C ARG A 266 11.81 2.96 -15.83
N ALA A 267 12.61 3.27 -14.82
CA ALA A 267 13.27 2.25 -14.00
C ALA A 267 12.29 1.60 -13.02
N ASN A 268 12.44 0.29 -12.80
CA ASN A 268 11.65 -0.42 -11.82
C ASN A 268 11.82 0.17 -10.42
N ALA A 269 10.73 0.26 -9.66
CA ALA A 269 10.74 0.76 -8.30
C ALA A 269 10.96 -0.40 -7.32
N VAL A 270 12.04 -0.31 -6.55
CA VAL A 270 12.34 -1.30 -5.51
C VAL A 270 11.56 -0.96 -4.25
N VAL A 271 10.80 -1.91 -3.72
CA VAL A 271 10.19 -1.85 -2.39
C VAL A 271 11.07 -2.65 -1.45
N ASN A 272 11.67 -1.97 -0.49
CA ASN A 272 12.60 -2.58 0.46
C ASN A 272 11.84 -3.09 1.68
N PHE A 273 12.10 -4.34 2.08
CA PHE A 273 11.59 -4.97 3.29
C PHE A 273 12.53 -6.10 3.69
N LYS A 274 12.43 -6.57 4.93
CA LYS A 274 13.19 -7.72 5.40
C LYS A 274 12.32 -8.96 5.51
N GLU A 275 12.87 -10.08 5.14
CA GLU A 275 12.21 -11.37 5.27
C GLU A 275 13.24 -12.43 5.74
N PRO A 276 13.10 -12.99 6.95
CA PRO A 276 12.09 -12.62 7.96
C PRO A 276 12.36 -11.24 8.59
N ALA A 277 11.29 -10.50 8.89
CA ALA A 277 11.36 -9.27 9.68
C ALA A 277 11.49 -9.61 11.17
N THR A 278 12.33 -8.88 11.90
CA THR A 278 12.51 -9.04 13.35
C THR A 278 11.72 -8.00 14.14
N THR A 279 11.33 -6.91 13.48
CA THR A 279 10.48 -5.86 14.05
C THR A 279 9.34 -5.52 13.07
N PRO A 280 8.22 -4.95 13.53
CA PRO A 280 7.15 -4.48 12.66
C PRO A 280 7.65 -3.49 11.59
N GLU A 281 8.60 -2.64 11.92
CA GLU A 281 9.18 -1.66 10.99
C GLU A 281 9.90 -2.34 9.81
N GLU A 282 10.59 -3.44 10.05
CA GLU A 282 11.36 -4.17 9.03
C GLU A 282 10.47 -4.86 7.99
N THR A 283 9.17 -5.02 8.29
CA THR A 283 8.19 -5.57 7.36
C THR A 283 7.90 -4.61 6.20
N PHE A 284 8.15 -3.31 6.40
CA PHE A 284 7.78 -2.27 5.44
C PHE A 284 9.01 -1.56 4.89
N ASP A 285 8.82 -0.92 3.72
CA ASP A 285 9.86 -0.07 3.15
C ASP A 285 10.22 1.07 4.12
N PRO A 286 11.52 1.28 4.41
CA PRO A 286 11.97 2.36 5.31
C PRO A 286 11.46 3.75 4.89
N LYS A 287 11.30 4.01 3.58
CA LYS A 287 10.72 5.26 3.08
C LYS A 287 9.23 5.37 3.42
N ALA A 288 8.49 4.27 3.35
CA ALA A 288 7.08 4.25 3.76
C ALA A 288 6.94 4.55 5.26
N VAL A 289 7.76 3.90 6.09
CA VAL A 289 7.78 4.11 7.54
C VAL A 289 8.12 5.55 7.88
N TRP A 290 9.15 6.10 7.25
CA TRP A 290 9.55 7.49 7.44
C TRP A 290 8.45 8.48 7.02
N LEU A 291 7.87 8.28 5.82
CA LEU A 291 6.74 9.11 5.36
C LEU A 291 5.58 9.07 6.34
N ASN A 292 5.25 7.88 6.87
CA ASN A 292 4.17 7.76 7.84
C ASN A 292 4.45 8.57 9.12
N ALA A 293 5.67 8.51 9.62
CA ALA A 293 6.09 9.32 10.77
C ALA A 293 6.01 10.83 10.48
N GLU A 294 6.42 11.30 9.28
CA GLU A 294 6.30 12.70 8.89
C GLU A 294 4.83 13.16 8.82
N HIS A 295 3.96 12.35 8.21
CA HIS A 295 2.54 12.66 8.15
C HIS A 295 1.91 12.69 9.56
N ILE A 296 2.28 11.77 10.46
CA ILE A 296 1.83 11.79 11.87
C ILE A 296 2.28 13.08 12.57
N ARG A 297 3.54 13.50 12.36
CA ARG A 297 4.08 14.74 12.94
C ARG A 297 3.37 16.00 12.45
N ALA A 298 2.93 15.98 11.20
CA ALA A 298 2.23 17.11 10.58
C ALA A 298 0.77 17.24 11.03
N LEU A 299 0.17 16.20 11.64
CA LEU A 299 -1.23 16.26 12.08
C LEU A 299 -1.43 17.29 13.20
N PRO A 300 -2.53 18.05 13.18
CA PRO A 300 -3.02 18.77 14.36
C PRO A 300 -3.19 17.80 15.54
N VAL A 301 -2.92 18.28 16.77
CA VAL A 301 -2.99 17.45 17.98
C VAL A 301 -4.37 16.80 18.15
N ALA A 302 -5.44 17.55 17.88
CA ALA A 302 -6.79 17.04 18.01
C ALA A 302 -7.07 15.88 17.04
N ASP A 303 -6.58 15.98 15.79
CA ASP A 303 -6.77 14.96 14.76
C ASP A 303 -5.96 13.70 15.09
N LEU A 304 -4.71 13.87 15.52
CA LEU A 304 -3.89 12.74 16.01
C LEU A 304 -4.56 12.04 17.18
N SER A 305 -5.05 12.80 18.15
CA SER A 305 -5.74 12.25 19.34
C SER A 305 -7.00 11.48 18.97
N ALA A 306 -7.77 11.99 18.00
CA ALA A 306 -8.96 11.32 17.51
C ALA A 306 -8.64 9.96 16.83
N LEU A 307 -7.48 9.86 16.17
CA LEU A 307 -7.01 8.61 15.55
C LEU A 307 -6.45 7.62 16.59
N LEU A 308 -5.78 8.11 17.63
CA LEU A 308 -5.16 7.26 18.65
C LEU A 308 -6.17 6.72 19.67
N LEU A 309 -7.18 7.51 20.03
CA LEU A 309 -8.15 7.17 21.06
C LEU A 309 -8.89 5.85 20.84
N PRO A 310 -9.41 5.52 19.65
CA PRO A 310 -10.01 4.22 19.38
C PRO A 310 -9.05 3.06 19.61
N ILE A 311 -7.79 3.18 19.17
CA ILE A 311 -6.78 2.14 19.31
C ILE A 311 -6.51 1.81 20.78
N VAL A 312 -6.40 2.84 21.60
CA VAL A 312 -6.18 2.70 23.05
C VAL A 312 -7.39 2.06 23.73
N ARG A 313 -8.61 2.43 23.33
CA ARG A 313 -9.84 1.85 23.85
C ARG A 313 -10.06 0.40 23.43
N GLU A 314 -9.77 0.07 22.18
CA GLU A 314 -9.81 -1.31 21.69
C GLU A 314 -8.82 -2.22 22.42
N ALA A 315 -7.68 -1.67 22.87
CA ALA A 315 -6.73 -2.38 23.73
C ALA A 315 -7.21 -2.55 25.19
N GLY A 316 -8.42 -2.06 25.52
CA GLY A 316 -9.04 -2.24 26.85
C GLY A 316 -8.78 -1.10 27.84
N PHE A 317 -8.07 -0.04 27.44
CA PHE A 317 -7.78 1.07 28.35
C PHE A 317 -8.90 2.11 28.38
N GLN A 318 -9.22 2.60 29.59
CA GLN A 318 -10.21 3.67 29.78
C GLN A 318 -9.52 5.03 29.74
N VAL A 319 -9.67 5.74 28.59
CA VAL A 319 -9.03 7.04 28.37
C VAL A 319 -10.05 8.05 27.86
N THR A 320 -10.05 9.25 28.43
CA THR A 320 -10.87 10.35 27.95
C THR A 320 -10.21 11.06 26.76
N ALA A 321 -10.99 11.79 25.97
CA ALA A 321 -10.47 12.58 24.85
C ALA A 321 -9.51 13.67 25.34
N GLU A 322 -9.82 14.31 26.49
CA GLU A 322 -8.97 15.33 27.10
C GLU A 322 -7.60 14.77 27.50
N LYS A 323 -7.58 13.58 28.14
CA LYS A 323 -6.32 12.91 28.49
C LYS A 323 -5.53 12.53 27.25
N MET A 324 -6.21 12.04 26.18
CA MET A 324 -5.54 11.71 24.92
C MET A 324 -4.95 12.96 24.24
N ASN A 325 -5.66 14.08 24.27
CA ASN A 325 -5.14 15.37 23.77
C ASN A 325 -3.91 15.86 24.52
N ALA A 326 -3.80 15.56 25.81
CA ALA A 326 -2.62 15.89 26.60
C ALA A 326 -1.43 14.93 26.33
N ILE A 327 -1.69 13.66 26.01
CA ILE A 327 -0.68 12.63 25.72
C ILE A 327 -0.11 12.78 24.31
N SER A 328 -0.96 13.01 23.31
CA SER A 328 -0.60 12.98 21.88
C SER A 328 0.62 13.85 21.52
N PRO A 329 0.75 15.11 21.99
CA PRO A 329 1.92 15.93 21.70
C PRO A 329 3.21 15.37 22.28
N LEU A 330 3.14 14.61 23.40
CA LEU A 330 4.30 14.05 24.07
C LEU A 330 4.90 12.85 23.32
N ILE A 331 4.08 12.14 22.56
CA ILE A 331 4.49 10.94 21.85
C ILE A 331 4.61 11.12 20.33
N ARG A 332 4.09 12.22 19.77
CA ARG A 332 4.03 12.48 18.32
C ARG A 332 5.37 12.29 17.60
N GLU A 333 6.46 12.76 18.20
CA GLU A 333 7.81 12.63 17.64
C GLU A 333 8.42 11.23 17.80
N ARG A 334 7.75 10.34 18.55
CA ARG A 334 8.27 9.03 18.96
C ARG A 334 7.60 7.86 18.28
N ILE A 335 6.42 8.08 17.71
CA ILE A 335 5.64 7.05 17.04
C ILE A 335 5.85 7.13 15.53
N LYS A 336 5.94 5.96 14.90
CA LYS A 336 6.01 5.80 13.45
C LYS A 336 4.73 5.22 12.88
N PHE A 337 3.99 4.50 13.71
CA PHE A 337 2.68 3.94 13.41
C PHE A 337 1.69 4.40 14.48
N LEU A 338 0.41 4.49 14.13
CA LEU A 338 -0.62 4.84 15.13
C LEU A 338 -0.65 3.83 16.29
N ARG A 339 -0.40 2.55 16.02
CA ARG A 339 -0.38 1.49 17.04
C ARG A 339 0.78 1.61 18.05
N ASP A 340 1.81 2.38 17.74
CA ASP A 340 2.93 2.62 18.64
C ASP A 340 2.49 3.34 19.93
N VAL A 341 1.31 3.97 19.94
CA VAL A 341 0.71 4.58 21.13
C VAL A 341 0.61 3.58 22.28
N LEU A 342 0.35 2.30 21.98
CA LEU A 342 0.20 1.24 22.98
C LEU A 342 1.51 0.88 23.71
N THR A 343 2.65 1.24 23.12
CA THR A 343 3.98 1.00 23.71
C THR A 343 4.68 2.30 24.11
N ALA A 344 4.44 3.38 23.38
CA ALA A 344 5.06 4.68 23.67
C ALA A 344 4.40 5.41 24.85
N ALA A 345 3.12 5.09 25.13
CA ALA A 345 2.28 5.79 26.11
C ALA A 345 1.60 4.86 27.14
N ASP A 346 1.93 3.55 27.16
CA ASP A 346 1.29 2.54 28.01
C ASP A 346 1.23 2.95 29.51
N PHE A 347 2.30 3.55 30.01
CA PHE A 347 2.39 4.00 31.41
C PHE A 347 1.39 5.11 31.76
N PHE A 348 0.79 5.81 30.78
CA PHE A 348 -0.30 6.76 31.03
C PHE A 348 -1.66 6.08 31.25
N PHE A 349 -1.79 4.82 30.84
CA PHE A 349 -3.06 4.10 30.79
C PHE A 349 -3.24 3.10 31.93
N VAL A 350 -2.19 2.85 32.72
CA VAL A 350 -2.19 1.85 33.80
C VAL A 350 -2.08 2.53 35.16
N ASP A 351 -2.74 1.98 36.19
CA ASP A 351 -2.60 2.43 37.55
C ASP A 351 -1.26 1.98 38.14
N GLN A 352 -0.88 0.73 37.89
CA GLN A 352 0.40 0.15 38.29
C GLN A 352 1.28 -0.12 37.10
N LEU A 353 2.54 0.26 37.18
CA LEU A 353 3.53 -0.03 36.15
C LEU A 353 3.82 -1.54 36.07
N PRO A 354 4.01 -2.10 34.89
CA PRO A 354 4.55 -3.45 34.77
C PRO A 354 5.93 -3.53 35.42
N PRO A 355 6.36 -4.72 35.88
CA PRO A 355 7.70 -4.89 36.45
C PRO A 355 8.78 -4.38 35.52
N TYR A 356 9.73 -3.63 36.06
CA TYR A 356 10.91 -3.13 35.33
C TYR A 356 12.18 -3.42 36.14
N ASP A 357 13.35 -3.41 35.50
CA ASP A 357 14.62 -3.66 36.16
C ASP A 357 14.95 -2.49 37.11
N PRO A 358 15.06 -2.74 38.47
CA PRO A 358 15.44 -1.72 39.43
C PRO A 358 16.80 -1.06 39.13
N ALA A 359 17.69 -1.73 38.40
CA ALA A 359 18.95 -1.14 37.96
C ALA A 359 18.77 0.06 37.03
N GLU A 360 17.63 0.18 36.38
CA GLU A 360 17.31 1.37 35.57
C GLU A 360 17.10 2.64 36.35
N LEU A 361 16.75 2.53 37.65
CA LEU A 361 16.66 3.67 38.57
C LEU A 361 18.02 4.28 38.87
N ILE A 362 19.10 3.54 38.72
CA ILE A 362 20.44 4.02 39.03
C ILE A 362 20.90 4.99 37.93
N PRO A 363 21.19 6.26 38.25
CA PRO A 363 21.60 7.24 37.29
C PRO A 363 23.04 6.97 36.79
N GLN A 364 23.36 7.49 35.62
CA GLN A 364 24.70 7.36 35.07
C GLN A 364 25.75 7.96 36.05
N LYS A 365 26.81 7.21 36.34
CA LYS A 365 27.84 7.56 37.32
C LYS A 365 27.30 7.73 38.75
N GLY A 366 26.28 6.93 39.13
CA GLY A 366 25.71 6.86 40.47
C GLY A 366 25.60 5.41 40.94
N ASP A 367 25.01 5.23 42.09
CA ASP A 367 24.73 3.95 42.73
C ASP A 367 23.29 3.89 43.27
N ALA A 368 22.89 2.77 43.82
CA ALA A 368 21.56 2.57 44.42
C ALA A 368 21.27 3.54 45.58
N ALA A 369 22.29 3.88 46.37
CA ALA A 369 22.14 4.84 47.47
C ALA A 369 21.84 6.25 46.96
N MET A 370 22.47 6.65 45.84
CA MET A 370 22.18 7.92 45.18
C MET A 370 20.74 7.92 44.61
N ALA A 371 20.33 6.87 43.91
CA ALA A 371 18.97 6.78 43.38
C ALA A 371 17.91 6.88 44.50
N LEU A 372 18.12 6.19 45.63
CA LEU A 372 17.23 6.24 46.78
C LEU A 372 17.15 7.64 47.37
N ARG A 373 18.28 8.35 47.52
CA ARG A 373 18.31 9.75 48.01
C ARG A 373 17.56 10.67 47.05
N VAL A 374 17.78 10.51 45.75
CA VAL A 374 17.07 11.30 44.71
C VAL A 374 15.57 11.09 44.79
N LEU A 375 15.11 9.85 44.82
CA LEU A 375 13.67 9.54 44.84
C LEU A 375 13.02 10.02 46.16
N THR A 376 13.70 9.88 47.30
CA THR A 376 13.22 10.37 48.58
C THR A 376 13.06 11.89 48.57
N ARG A 377 14.08 12.61 48.07
CA ARG A 377 14.01 14.08 47.98
C ARG A 377 13.00 14.55 46.97
N ALA A 378 12.92 13.87 45.81
CA ALA A 378 11.90 14.17 44.78
C ALA A 378 10.47 14.04 45.35
N ARG A 379 10.16 12.98 46.09
CA ARG A 379 8.86 12.79 46.73
C ARG A 379 8.50 13.94 47.66
N GLU A 380 9.46 14.42 48.48
CA GLU A 380 9.24 15.54 49.39
C GLU A 380 8.91 16.84 48.63
N VAL A 381 9.77 17.23 47.69
CA VAL A 381 9.60 18.50 46.98
C VAL A 381 8.38 18.51 46.06
N LEU A 382 8.09 17.39 45.37
CA LEU A 382 6.91 17.25 44.52
C LEU A 382 5.60 17.24 45.35
N GLY A 383 5.66 16.80 46.60
CA GLY A 383 4.53 16.89 47.54
C GLY A 383 4.05 18.33 47.79
N GLY A 384 4.97 19.30 47.80
CA GLY A 384 4.68 20.73 47.95
C GLY A 384 4.61 21.54 46.65
N ALA A 385 5.07 20.99 45.54
CA ALA A 385 5.16 21.71 44.26
C ALA A 385 3.80 21.93 43.60
N GLU A 386 3.70 23.01 42.83
CA GLU A 386 2.66 23.19 41.85
C GLU A 386 2.92 22.24 40.66
N PHE A 387 1.89 21.46 40.23
CA PHE A 387 2.03 20.47 39.17
C PHE A 387 1.83 21.12 37.79
N THR A 388 2.68 22.09 37.52
CA THR A 388 2.88 22.76 36.22
C THR A 388 4.30 22.47 35.73
N HIS A 389 4.57 22.65 34.44
CA HIS A 389 5.93 22.48 33.89
C HIS A 389 6.96 23.28 34.69
N ASP A 390 6.70 24.57 34.88
CA ASP A 390 7.66 25.48 35.53
C ASP A 390 7.78 25.21 37.04
N GLY A 391 6.68 24.90 37.73
CA GLY A 391 6.70 24.51 39.11
C GLY A 391 7.51 23.25 39.39
N LEU A 392 7.36 22.23 38.54
CA LEU A 392 8.12 20.97 38.59
C LEU A 392 9.60 21.18 38.26
N ASP A 393 9.92 21.95 37.19
CA ASP A 393 11.29 22.25 36.80
C ASP A 393 12.03 23.00 37.91
N GLN A 394 11.42 24.05 38.50
CA GLN A 394 11.99 24.81 39.58
C GLN A 394 12.24 23.94 40.81
N ALA A 395 11.25 23.14 41.25
CA ALA A 395 11.35 22.32 42.44
C ALA A 395 12.43 21.23 42.30
N LEU A 396 12.48 20.55 41.14
CA LEU A 396 13.44 19.46 40.96
C LEU A 396 14.86 19.96 40.67
N ARG A 397 15.04 21.13 40.05
CA ARG A 397 16.39 21.74 39.89
C ARG A 397 16.93 22.26 41.24
N ALA A 398 16.09 22.87 42.06
CA ALA A 398 16.51 23.27 43.41
C ALA A 398 16.94 22.04 44.23
N ALA A 399 16.17 20.96 44.21
CA ALA A 399 16.52 19.71 44.90
C ALA A 399 17.82 19.08 44.33
N ALA A 400 18.07 19.16 43.03
CA ALA A 400 19.32 18.69 42.43
C ALA A 400 20.54 19.49 42.97
N GLN A 401 20.41 20.83 43.07
CA GLN A 401 21.45 21.69 43.61
C GLN A 401 21.75 21.38 45.09
N GLU A 402 20.72 21.22 45.91
CA GLU A 402 20.85 20.83 47.31
C GLU A 402 21.59 19.49 47.47
N LEU A 403 21.35 18.54 46.60
CA LEU A 403 22.01 17.24 46.62
C LEU A 403 23.40 17.24 45.98
N GLY A 404 23.81 18.34 45.36
CA GLY A 404 25.06 18.45 44.60
C GLY A 404 25.07 17.60 43.32
N LEU A 405 23.91 17.38 42.70
CA LEU A 405 23.75 16.51 41.54
C LEU A 405 23.54 17.30 40.25
N LYS A 406 23.96 16.69 39.15
CA LYS A 406 23.60 17.19 37.79
C LYS A 406 22.13 16.86 37.50
N ALA A 407 21.48 17.67 36.66
CA ALA A 407 20.09 17.47 36.25
C ALA A 407 19.79 16.04 35.76
N GLY A 408 20.66 15.45 34.95
CA GLY A 408 20.47 14.07 34.47
C GLY A 408 20.49 13.02 35.58
N GLN A 409 21.28 13.24 36.62
CA GLN A 409 21.33 12.33 37.80
C GLN A 409 20.08 12.46 38.67
N MET A 410 19.45 13.63 38.71
CA MET A 410 18.19 13.87 39.41
C MET A 410 17.00 13.35 38.61
N PHE A 411 16.94 13.61 37.31
CA PHE A 411 15.73 13.37 36.51
C PHE A 411 15.59 11.91 36.02
N GLN A 412 16.69 11.17 35.80
CA GLN A 412 16.61 9.78 35.33
C GLN A 412 15.89 8.86 36.34
N PRO A 413 16.21 8.81 37.63
CA PRO A 413 15.49 7.97 38.59
C PRO A 413 14.00 8.29 38.64
N ILE A 414 13.64 9.59 38.64
CA ILE A 414 12.26 10.05 38.66
C ILE A 414 11.52 9.59 37.40
N ARG A 415 12.14 9.69 36.22
CA ARG A 415 11.54 9.24 34.98
C ARG A 415 11.28 7.74 35.00
N VAL A 416 12.25 6.96 35.45
CA VAL A 416 12.08 5.50 35.52
C VAL A 416 11.00 5.13 36.56
N ALA A 417 10.98 5.78 37.70
CA ALA A 417 9.95 5.57 38.72
C ALA A 417 8.54 5.91 38.19
N ALA A 418 8.40 7.00 37.42
CA ALA A 418 7.12 7.44 36.88
C ALA A 418 6.64 6.65 35.64
N CYS A 419 7.57 6.18 34.79
CA CYS A 419 7.26 5.60 33.47
C CYS A 419 7.70 4.13 33.30
N GLY A 420 8.43 3.54 34.25
CA GLY A 420 8.98 2.19 34.17
C GLY A 420 10.18 2.04 33.23
N ARG A 421 10.72 3.15 32.67
CA ARG A 421 11.79 3.10 31.65
C ARG A 421 12.56 4.42 31.55
N LYS A 422 13.81 4.34 31.03
CA LYS A 422 14.65 5.52 30.77
C LYS A 422 14.19 6.29 29.53
N ASN A 423 13.76 5.57 28.49
CA ASN A 423 13.31 6.17 27.23
C ASN A 423 11.80 6.49 27.28
N ALA A 424 11.46 7.65 27.81
CA ALA A 424 10.10 8.16 27.95
C ALA A 424 10.02 9.62 27.41
N PRO A 425 8.83 10.17 27.21
CA PRO A 425 8.65 11.58 26.80
C PRO A 425 9.32 12.58 27.76
N PRO A 426 9.31 13.88 27.46
CA PRO A 426 9.87 14.91 28.32
C PRO A 426 9.31 14.81 29.75
N LEU A 427 10.17 14.93 30.76
CA LEU A 427 9.83 14.54 32.15
C LEU A 427 8.69 15.40 32.71
N PHE A 428 8.83 16.71 32.67
CA PHE A 428 7.91 17.60 33.38
C PHE A 428 6.49 17.52 32.80
N GLU A 429 6.37 17.55 31.51
CA GLU A 429 5.10 17.38 30.77
C GLU A 429 4.48 16.01 31.07
N THR A 430 5.30 14.97 31.17
CA THR A 430 4.85 13.62 31.53
C THR A 430 4.28 13.59 32.92
N LEU A 431 4.97 14.22 33.91
CA LEU A 431 4.49 14.28 35.30
C LEU A 431 3.20 15.10 35.42
N VAL A 432 3.07 16.20 34.65
CA VAL A 432 1.84 16.99 34.60
C VAL A 432 0.66 16.15 34.15
N VAL A 433 0.83 15.35 33.06
CA VAL A 433 -0.23 14.50 32.48
C VAL A 433 -0.56 13.31 33.39
N LEU A 434 0.43 12.72 34.06
CA LEU A 434 0.22 11.68 35.09
C LEU A 434 -0.54 12.19 36.29
N GLY A 435 -0.32 13.44 36.65
CA GLY A 435 -0.87 14.06 37.84
C GLY A 435 -0.05 13.77 39.12
N LYS A 436 -0.31 14.59 40.14
CA LYS A 436 0.45 14.57 41.41
C LYS A 436 0.33 13.26 42.15
N GLU A 437 -0.87 12.76 42.31
CA GLU A 437 -1.18 11.56 43.08
C GLU A 437 -0.47 10.33 42.48
N THR A 438 -0.67 10.06 41.19
CA THR A 438 -0.02 8.93 40.50
C THR A 438 1.50 9.03 40.52
N THR A 439 2.04 10.23 40.31
CA THR A 439 3.49 10.47 40.36
C THR A 439 4.09 10.14 41.73
N LEU A 440 3.48 10.64 42.78
CA LEU A 440 3.98 10.40 44.19
C LEU A 440 3.85 8.92 44.56
N GLN A 441 2.73 8.28 44.21
CA GLN A 441 2.52 6.85 44.44
C GLN A 441 3.63 6.01 43.78
N ARG A 442 3.91 6.23 42.52
CA ARG A 442 4.93 5.48 41.77
C ARG A 442 6.34 5.70 42.28
N ILE A 443 6.68 6.93 42.68
CA ILE A 443 7.96 7.23 43.34
C ILE A 443 8.05 6.47 44.65
N GLU A 444 6.99 6.41 45.43
CA GLU A 444 6.97 5.65 46.67
C GLU A 444 7.12 4.14 46.49
N GLU A 445 6.46 3.59 45.46
CA GLU A 445 6.61 2.19 45.08
C GLU A 445 8.06 1.88 44.65
N ALA A 446 8.69 2.76 43.85
CA ALA A 446 10.09 2.63 43.48
C ALA A 446 11.03 2.67 44.70
N ILE A 447 10.79 3.57 45.67
CA ILE A 447 11.55 3.64 46.93
C ILE A 447 11.42 2.33 47.70
N ARG A 448 10.23 1.75 47.80
CA ARG A 448 10.01 0.46 48.50
C ARG A 448 10.72 -0.70 47.80
N GLY A 449 10.74 -0.72 46.49
CA GLY A 449 11.40 -1.76 45.68
C GLY A 449 12.94 -1.70 45.73
N MET A 450 13.52 -0.58 46.17
CA MET A 450 14.97 -0.41 46.35
C MET A 450 15.48 -0.71 47.76
N LYS A 451 14.60 -0.83 48.74
CA LYS A 451 14.92 -1.20 50.13
C LYS A 451 14.95 -2.71 50.29
#